data_8c950e51fd8a139b6fa032e63c5c49b5
#
_entry.id   8c950e51fd8a139b6fa032e63c5c49b5
#
_cell.length_a   1.000
_cell.length_b   1.000
_cell.length_c   1.000
_cell.angle_alpha   90.00
_cell.angle_beta   90.00
_cell.angle_gamma   90.00
#
_symmetry.space_group_name_H-M   'P 1'
#
loop_
_entity.id
_entity.type
_entity.pdbx_description
1 polymer ?
#
loop_
_entity_poly.entity_id
_entity_poly.type
_entity_poly.pdbx_seq_one_letter_code
_entity_poly.pdbx_strand_id
1 'polypeptide(L)'
;MGTEAVRVSTQDGGVDHVASLGPSPHSFPFTFVWQTFGRFARADGCEQRGCCRVDYNWLTPKAQARPAGDKGWGSFAVEPIGAGETVAAFGGWVVSRATLAEMSHDRQSRSIQVDEDLYLVSDETPEPGDMLNHSCDPNSGLQGSALLVAMRDIAVGEEITFDYAMCDASDYDEFSCMCGQPTCRQIVTGADWRDPVLQAKYDGWFSPYLNKRIAALPTM
;
A
#
# COMPACT_ATOMS: atom_id res chain seq x y z
N MET A 1 40.25 -23.87 20.19
CA MET A 1 40.24 -23.69 21.65
C MET A 1 39.05 -22.75 21.92
N GLY A 2 37.94 -23.08 22.53
CA GLY A 2 37.42 -24.19 23.24
C GLY A 2 35.95 -23.86 23.47
N THR A 3 35.09 -24.73 23.08
CA THR A 3 33.64 -24.67 23.30
C THR A 3 33.35 -25.10 24.73
N GLU A 4 32.71 -24.26 25.50
CA GLU A 4 32.24 -24.59 26.85
C GLU A 4 30.73 -24.88 26.80
N ALA A 5 30.38 -26.13 27.06
CA ALA A 5 29.01 -26.62 27.14
C ALA A 5 28.54 -26.53 28.59
N VAL A 6 27.44 -25.83 28.86
CA VAL A 6 26.76 -25.82 30.15
C VAL A 6 25.86 -27.04 30.24
N ARG A 7 26.20 -27.97 31.20
CA ARG A 7 25.31 -29.05 31.63
C ARG A 7 24.36 -28.55 32.72
N VAL A 8 23.07 -28.78 32.51
CA VAL A 8 22.07 -28.71 33.60
C VAL A 8 21.71 -30.13 33.98
N SER A 9 21.96 -30.48 35.22
CA SER A 9 21.57 -31.76 35.84
C SER A 9 20.15 -31.63 36.40
N THR A 10 19.28 -32.60 36.04
CA THR A 10 18.04 -32.86 36.77
C THR A 10 18.16 -34.17 37.49
N GLN A 11 17.90 -34.20 38.80
CA GLN A 11 17.73 -35.40 39.63
C GLN A 11 16.26 -35.56 40.02
N ASP A 12 15.86 -36.84 40.00
CA ASP A 12 14.77 -37.52 40.70
C ASP A 12 13.33 -37.23 40.28
N GLY A 13 12.63 -38.27 39.97
CA GLY A 13 12.23 -39.52 40.48
C GLY A 13 10.82 -39.89 40.04
N GLY A 14 10.70 -41.03 39.36
CA GLY A 14 9.67 -42.04 39.60
C GLY A 14 8.24 -41.89 39.09
N VAL A 15 7.90 -42.88 38.39
CA VAL A 15 6.72 -43.76 38.22
C VAL A 15 5.89 -43.63 36.94
N ASP A 16 5.95 -44.73 36.23
CA ASP A 16 5.16 -45.11 35.07
C ASP A 16 3.65 -45.02 35.32
N HIS A 17 2.93 -44.37 34.41
CA HIS A 17 1.55 -44.74 34.07
C HIS A 17 1.34 -44.60 32.58
N VAL A 18 1.37 -45.75 31.89
CA VAL A 18 0.88 -45.91 30.53
C VAL A 18 -0.66 -45.82 30.56
N ALA A 19 -1.22 -44.75 30.13
CA ALA A 19 -2.63 -44.67 29.79
C ALA A 19 -2.80 -44.66 28.27
N SER A 20 -3.20 -45.80 27.75
CA SER A 20 -3.70 -45.99 26.40
C SER A 20 -4.97 -45.21 26.19
N LEU A 21 -4.92 -44.15 25.42
CA LEU A 21 -6.11 -43.48 24.86
C LEU A 21 -6.21 -43.84 23.38
N GLY A 22 -7.28 -44.57 23.06
CA GLY A 22 -7.64 -44.97 21.71
C GLY A 22 -7.94 -43.76 20.79
N PRO A 23 -7.96 -43.97 19.47
CA PRO A 23 -8.07 -42.90 18.51
C PRO A 23 -9.49 -42.27 18.49
N SER A 24 -9.55 -40.96 18.67
CA SER A 24 -10.75 -40.17 18.45
C SER A 24 -11.00 -40.04 16.93
N PRO A 25 -12.24 -40.26 16.44
CA PRO A 25 -12.54 -40.28 15.01
C PRO A 25 -12.95 -38.92 14.44
N HIS A 26 -12.08 -37.94 14.42
CA HIS A 26 -12.23 -36.72 13.62
C HIS A 26 -10.88 -36.06 13.37
N SER A 27 -10.04 -36.72 12.61
CA SER A 27 -8.86 -36.09 12.02
C SER A 27 -9.02 -36.14 10.52
N PHE A 28 -9.43 -35.01 9.93
CA PHE A 28 -9.26 -34.78 8.50
C PHE A 28 -7.75 -34.53 8.25
N PRO A 29 -7.07 -35.33 7.43
CA PRO A 29 -5.72 -35.03 7.06
C PRO A 29 -5.72 -33.91 6.04
N PHE A 30 -5.41 -32.68 6.46
CA PHE A 30 -4.93 -31.67 5.54
C PHE A 30 -3.52 -32.06 5.10
N THR A 31 -3.45 -32.93 4.10
CA THR A 31 -2.21 -33.12 3.36
C THR A 31 -2.07 -31.93 2.44
N PHE A 32 -1.32 -30.91 2.89
CA PHE A 32 -0.81 -29.88 1.99
C PHE A 32 0.19 -30.58 1.06
N VAL A 33 -0.30 -31.02 -0.09
CA VAL A 33 0.55 -31.39 -1.21
C VAL A 33 1.10 -30.07 -1.76
N TRP A 34 2.33 -29.72 -1.39
CA TRP A 34 3.15 -28.81 -2.16
C TRP A 34 3.40 -29.49 -3.52
N GLN A 35 2.43 -29.39 -4.43
CA GLN A 35 2.78 -29.55 -5.83
C GLN A 35 3.72 -28.38 -6.13
N THR A 36 4.96 -28.74 -6.42
CA THR A 36 5.92 -27.88 -7.09
C THR A 36 5.19 -27.20 -8.25
N PHE A 37 4.77 -25.95 -8.05
CA PHE A 37 4.43 -25.08 -9.14
C PHE A 37 5.72 -24.97 -9.96
N GLY A 38 5.74 -25.76 -11.04
CA GLY A 38 6.73 -25.62 -12.08
C GLY A 38 6.80 -24.15 -12.44
N ARG A 39 8.02 -23.67 -12.69
CA ARG A 39 8.30 -22.36 -13.24
C ARG A 39 7.13 -21.94 -14.13
N PHE A 40 6.45 -20.87 -13.75
CA PHE A 40 5.65 -20.13 -14.72
C PHE A 40 6.65 -19.74 -15.80
N ALA A 41 6.67 -20.53 -16.87
CA ALA A 41 7.30 -20.12 -18.10
C ALA A 41 6.70 -18.75 -18.39
N ARG A 42 7.55 -17.73 -18.49
CA ARG A 42 7.17 -16.50 -19.16
C ARG A 42 6.52 -16.98 -20.45
N ALA A 43 5.32 -16.52 -20.70
CA ALA A 43 4.63 -16.82 -21.93
C ALA A 43 5.38 -16.10 -23.06
N ASP A 44 6.49 -16.68 -23.51
CA ASP A 44 7.32 -16.23 -24.63
C ASP A 44 6.55 -16.35 -25.98
N GLY A 45 5.24 -16.46 -25.94
CA GLY A 45 4.35 -16.61 -27.08
C GLY A 45 3.37 -15.48 -27.34
N CYS A 46 3.44 -14.36 -26.61
CA CYS A 46 2.48 -13.26 -26.73
C CYS A 46 2.89 -12.15 -27.69
N GLU A 47 4.02 -12.25 -28.38
CA GLU A 47 4.49 -11.20 -29.32
C GLU A 47 3.68 -11.09 -30.63
N GLN A 48 2.76 -12.01 -30.91
CA GLN A 48 2.06 -12.04 -32.20
C GLN A 48 0.55 -11.71 -32.17
N ARG A 49 -0.03 -11.44 -31.00
CA ARG A 49 -1.41 -10.92 -30.90
C ARG A 49 -1.46 -10.01 -29.70
N GLY A 50 -1.47 -8.69 -29.94
CA GLY A 50 -1.66 -7.62 -28.97
C GLY A 50 -1.82 -8.09 -27.52
N CYS A 51 -0.72 -8.54 -26.91
CA CYS A 51 -0.73 -9.00 -25.54
C CYS A 51 -1.08 -7.78 -24.71
N CYS A 52 -2.26 -7.78 -24.10
CA CYS A 52 -2.64 -6.74 -23.18
C CYS A 52 -1.56 -6.67 -22.11
N ARG A 53 -0.77 -5.60 -22.10
CA ARG A 53 0.08 -5.27 -20.98
C ARG A 53 -0.83 -5.27 -19.75
N VAL A 54 -0.51 -6.05 -18.76
CA VAL A 54 -1.22 -5.99 -17.47
C VAL A 54 -0.63 -4.80 -16.73
N ASP A 55 -1.39 -3.71 -16.67
CA ASP A 55 -1.03 -2.59 -15.85
C ASP A 55 -1.38 -2.94 -14.39
N TYR A 56 -0.42 -2.79 -13.49
CA TYR A 56 -0.63 -3.02 -12.06
C TYR A 56 -1.38 -1.88 -11.41
N ASN A 57 -1.09 -0.63 -11.84
CA ASN A 57 -1.75 0.58 -11.37
C ASN A 57 -2.74 1.07 -12.42
N TRP A 58 -4.01 0.90 -12.13
CA TRP A 58 -5.08 1.33 -13.03
C TRP A 58 -5.40 2.81 -12.82
N LEU A 59 -5.54 3.54 -13.93
CA LEU A 59 -6.11 4.89 -13.98
C LEU A 59 -7.41 4.85 -14.77
N THR A 60 -8.42 5.60 -14.32
CA THR A 60 -9.69 5.72 -15.05
C THR A 60 -9.45 6.18 -16.50
N PRO A 61 -10.16 5.63 -17.50
CA PRO A 61 -10.06 6.11 -18.87
C PRO A 61 -10.51 7.57 -19.07
N LYS A 62 -11.19 8.14 -18.07
CA LYS A 62 -11.55 9.57 -18.03
C LYS A 62 -10.38 10.48 -17.63
N ALA A 63 -9.19 9.92 -17.38
CA ALA A 63 -7.99 10.67 -17.01
C ALA A 63 -6.79 10.28 -17.86
N GLN A 64 -5.80 11.17 -17.94
CA GLN A 64 -4.54 10.95 -18.64
C GLN A 64 -3.37 11.48 -17.84
N ALA A 65 -2.29 10.70 -17.75
CA ALA A 65 -1.02 11.15 -17.19
C ALA A 65 -0.34 12.13 -18.16
N ARG A 66 0.14 13.28 -17.63
CA ARG A 66 0.84 14.31 -18.39
C ARG A 66 1.77 15.12 -17.49
N PRO A 67 2.71 15.91 -18.06
CA PRO A 67 3.55 16.80 -17.26
C PRO A 67 2.73 17.77 -16.38
N ALA A 68 3.13 17.89 -15.11
CA ALA A 68 2.50 18.72 -14.06
C ALA A 68 3.46 19.83 -13.55
N GLY A 69 4.31 20.39 -14.43
CA GLY A 69 5.28 21.41 -14.09
C GLY A 69 6.37 20.88 -13.14
N ASP A 70 6.65 21.62 -12.09
CA ASP A 70 7.70 21.30 -11.10
C ASP A 70 7.40 20.04 -10.27
N LYS A 71 6.15 19.54 -10.32
CA LYS A 71 5.73 18.28 -9.68
C LYS A 71 6.06 17.03 -10.52
N GLY A 72 6.68 17.18 -11.68
CA GLY A 72 6.96 16.09 -12.59
C GLY A 72 5.76 15.69 -13.44
N TRP A 73 5.22 14.50 -13.26
CA TRP A 73 4.02 13.99 -13.93
C TRP A 73 2.83 14.01 -12.97
N GLY A 74 1.63 14.14 -13.53
CA GLY A 74 0.37 14.09 -12.79
C GLY A 74 -0.74 13.53 -13.65
N SER A 75 -1.82 13.07 -13.06
CA SER A 75 -3.01 12.59 -13.75
C SER A 75 -4.07 13.67 -13.80
N PHE A 76 -4.64 13.91 -14.99
CA PHE A 76 -5.59 14.98 -15.25
C PHE A 76 -6.85 14.44 -15.90
N ALA A 77 -8.01 14.93 -15.47
CA ALA A 77 -9.28 14.57 -16.08
C ALA A 77 -9.34 15.02 -17.54
N VAL A 78 -9.70 14.12 -18.44
CA VAL A 78 -9.99 14.41 -19.87
C VAL A 78 -11.49 14.38 -20.18
N GLU A 79 -12.27 13.79 -19.27
CA GLU A 79 -13.74 13.81 -19.23
C GLU A 79 -14.18 14.19 -17.81
N PRO A 80 -15.42 14.70 -17.61
CA PRO A 80 -15.94 14.94 -16.26
C PRO A 80 -16.00 13.64 -15.46
N ILE A 81 -15.54 13.70 -14.20
CA ILE A 81 -15.59 12.60 -13.24
C ILE A 81 -16.54 13.01 -12.11
N GLY A 82 -17.56 12.20 -11.86
CA GLY A 82 -18.53 12.47 -10.81
C GLY A 82 -18.01 12.04 -9.42
N ALA A 83 -18.49 12.73 -8.39
CA ALA A 83 -18.26 12.31 -7.00
C ALA A 83 -18.64 10.83 -6.78
N GLY A 84 -17.79 10.08 -6.08
CA GLY A 84 -17.97 8.65 -5.84
C GLY A 84 -17.43 7.73 -6.94
N GLU A 85 -16.99 8.24 -8.10
CA GLU A 85 -16.36 7.42 -9.12
C GLU A 85 -14.93 7.02 -8.71
N THR A 86 -14.55 5.77 -8.98
CA THR A 86 -13.16 5.32 -8.80
C THR A 86 -12.27 5.98 -9.86
N VAL A 87 -11.21 6.63 -9.42
CA VAL A 87 -10.27 7.34 -10.31
C VAL A 87 -8.98 6.57 -10.53
N ALA A 88 -8.53 5.82 -9.54
CA ALA A 88 -7.34 4.98 -9.66
C ALA A 88 -7.42 3.76 -8.74
N ALA A 89 -6.66 2.73 -9.08
CA ALA A 89 -6.44 1.55 -8.22
C ALA A 89 -4.95 1.23 -8.20
N PHE A 90 -4.38 1.23 -7.01
CA PHE A 90 -2.98 0.85 -6.81
C PHE A 90 -2.85 -0.67 -6.74
N GLY A 91 -1.83 -1.19 -7.39
CA GLY A 91 -1.52 -2.60 -7.43
C GLY A 91 -0.02 -2.86 -7.42
N GLY A 92 0.38 -4.09 -7.74
CA GLY A 92 1.79 -4.49 -7.77
C GLY A 92 2.12 -5.54 -6.73
N TRP A 93 3.34 -5.49 -6.21
CA TRP A 93 3.82 -6.44 -5.21
C TRP A 93 3.71 -5.85 -3.81
N VAL A 94 3.25 -6.68 -2.88
CA VAL A 94 3.33 -6.36 -1.46
C VAL A 94 4.74 -6.69 -0.96
N VAL A 95 5.42 -5.68 -0.44
CA VAL A 95 6.78 -5.81 0.08
C VAL A 95 6.87 -5.27 1.51
N SER A 96 7.86 -5.73 2.27
CA SER A 96 8.18 -5.14 3.58
C SER A 96 8.92 -3.80 3.42
N ARG A 97 8.94 -2.99 4.48
CA ARG A 97 9.76 -1.75 4.54
C ARG A 97 11.23 -2.05 4.23
N ALA A 98 11.79 -3.14 4.77
CA ALA A 98 13.18 -3.52 4.54
C ALA A 98 13.44 -3.79 3.05
N THR A 99 12.54 -4.51 2.38
CA THR A 99 12.64 -4.78 0.94
C THR A 99 12.47 -3.49 0.12
N LEU A 100 11.53 -2.61 0.51
CA LEU A 100 11.32 -1.33 -0.16
C LEU A 100 12.58 -0.45 -0.10
N ALA A 101 13.26 -0.40 1.04
CA ALA A 101 14.48 0.39 1.24
C ALA A 101 15.66 -0.04 0.33
N GLU A 102 15.64 -1.28 -0.17
CA GLU A 102 16.64 -1.79 -1.13
C GLU A 102 16.32 -1.44 -2.60
N MET A 103 15.11 -0.92 -2.86
CA MET A 103 14.68 -0.55 -4.21
C MET A 103 15.20 0.83 -4.61
N SER A 104 15.10 1.16 -5.91
CA SER A 104 15.44 2.49 -6.40
C SER A 104 14.54 3.55 -5.77
N HIS A 105 15.06 4.77 -5.61
CA HIS A 105 14.29 5.91 -5.08
C HIS A 105 13.00 6.15 -5.88
N ASP A 106 13.03 5.98 -7.21
CA ASP A 106 11.87 6.11 -8.07
C ASP A 106 10.76 5.10 -7.71
N ARG A 107 11.11 3.85 -7.40
CA ARG A 107 10.13 2.85 -6.95
C ARG A 107 9.62 3.13 -5.54
N GLN A 108 10.49 3.60 -4.65
CA GLN A 108 10.08 4.00 -3.30
C GLN A 108 9.05 5.13 -3.36
N SER A 109 9.30 6.17 -4.16
CA SER A 109 8.41 7.34 -4.29
C SER A 109 7.06 7.03 -4.97
N ARG A 110 6.93 5.88 -5.66
CA ARG A 110 5.69 5.40 -6.27
C ARG A 110 5.01 4.28 -5.46
N SER A 111 5.51 4.01 -4.26
CA SER A 111 4.89 3.02 -3.37
C SER A 111 3.74 3.64 -2.58
N ILE A 112 2.80 2.80 -2.16
CA ILE A 112 1.74 3.19 -1.23
C ILE A 112 1.77 2.28 0.00
N GLN A 113 1.77 2.87 1.18
CA GLN A 113 1.75 2.11 2.43
C GLN A 113 0.35 1.53 2.68
N VAL A 114 0.26 0.22 2.87
CA VAL A 114 -1.02 -0.50 3.07
C VAL A 114 -1.19 -1.09 4.46
N ASP A 115 -0.09 -1.25 5.21
CA ASP A 115 -0.10 -1.63 6.63
C ASP A 115 1.20 -1.13 7.29
N GLU A 116 1.40 -1.35 8.58
CA GLU A 116 2.52 -0.85 9.41
C GLU A 116 3.90 -1.05 8.77
N ASP A 117 4.13 -2.19 8.14
CA ASP A 117 5.40 -2.56 7.50
C ASP A 117 5.21 -3.13 6.09
N LEU A 118 4.07 -2.85 5.45
CA LEU A 118 3.75 -3.37 4.12
C LEU A 118 3.42 -2.25 3.14
N TYR A 119 3.97 -2.38 1.95
CA TYR A 119 3.85 -1.42 0.85
C TYR A 119 3.45 -2.13 -0.43
N LEU A 120 2.55 -1.53 -1.21
CA LEU A 120 2.35 -1.88 -2.61
C LEU A 120 3.37 -1.13 -3.46
N VAL A 121 4.05 -1.82 -4.33
CA VAL A 121 5.06 -1.27 -5.24
C VAL A 121 4.79 -1.73 -6.66
N SER A 122 4.66 -0.79 -7.58
CA SER A 122 4.48 -1.06 -9.01
C SER A 122 5.77 -1.54 -9.67
N ASP A 123 5.69 -1.81 -10.98
CA ASP A 123 6.84 -2.27 -11.77
C ASP A 123 7.93 -1.18 -11.91
N GLU A 124 9.09 -1.56 -12.43
CA GLU A 124 10.19 -0.63 -12.72
C GLU A 124 9.77 0.47 -13.71
N THR A 125 8.92 0.12 -14.68
CA THR A 125 8.37 1.10 -15.61
C THR A 125 7.14 1.77 -15.01
N PRO A 126 7.15 3.11 -14.83
CA PRO A 126 5.99 3.83 -14.33
C PRO A 126 4.76 3.65 -15.20
N GLU A 127 3.61 3.53 -14.57
CA GLU A 127 2.30 3.39 -15.19
C GLU A 127 1.46 4.67 -14.98
N PRO A 128 0.42 4.91 -15.79
CA PRO A 128 -0.43 6.09 -15.61
C PRO A 128 -1.02 6.24 -14.20
N GLY A 129 -1.37 5.13 -13.55
CA GLY A 129 -1.89 5.11 -12.18
C GLY A 129 -0.86 5.41 -11.09
N ASP A 130 0.44 5.44 -11.42
CA ASP A 130 1.49 5.92 -10.51
C ASP A 130 1.54 7.46 -10.42
N MET A 131 0.97 8.16 -11.41
CA MET A 131 1.12 9.60 -11.57
C MET A 131 0.04 10.40 -10.83
N LEU A 132 -0.07 10.17 -9.52
CA LEU A 132 -1.05 10.82 -8.64
C LEU A 132 -0.35 11.64 -7.58
N ASN A 133 -0.37 12.97 -7.78
CA ASN A 133 0.31 13.90 -6.91
C ASN A 133 -0.44 14.16 -5.60
N HIS A 134 0.33 14.59 -4.59
CA HIS A 134 -0.21 15.11 -3.35
C HIS A 134 -0.85 16.49 -3.54
N SER A 135 -1.95 16.73 -2.81
CA SER A 135 -2.48 18.06 -2.53
C SER A 135 -2.98 18.18 -1.10
N CYS A 136 -2.77 19.34 -0.46
CA CYS A 136 -3.35 19.66 0.84
C CYS A 136 -4.86 19.99 0.77
N ASP A 137 -5.39 20.17 -0.45
CA ASP A 137 -6.83 20.30 -0.72
C ASP A 137 -7.20 19.41 -1.92
N PRO A 138 -7.24 18.08 -1.72
CA PRO A 138 -7.39 17.10 -2.78
C PRO A 138 -8.83 17.00 -3.28
N ASN A 139 -8.99 16.44 -4.48
CA ASN A 139 -10.31 16.09 -5.03
C ASN A 139 -10.59 14.58 -4.95
N SER A 140 -9.66 13.78 -4.50
CA SER A 140 -9.82 12.33 -4.35
C SER A 140 -9.39 11.87 -2.96
N GLY A 141 -10.02 10.81 -2.48
CA GLY A 141 -9.74 10.19 -1.19
C GLY A 141 -9.50 8.69 -1.32
N LEU A 142 -8.82 8.11 -0.33
CA LEU A 142 -8.49 6.70 -0.31
C LEU A 142 -9.68 5.88 0.20
N GLN A 143 -10.10 4.88 -0.56
CA GLN A 143 -11.08 3.88 -0.14
C GLN A 143 -10.40 2.53 0.08
N GLY A 144 -10.44 2.04 1.31
CA GLY A 144 -9.64 0.87 1.71
C GLY A 144 -8.14 1.17 1.65
N SER A 145 -7.33 0.21 1.17
CA SER A 145 -5.88 0.36 1.14
C SER A 145 -5.31 0.71 -0.24
N ALA A 146 -6.13 0.71 -1.32
CA ALA A 146 -5.57 0.75 -2.66
C ALA A 146 -6.47 1.43 -3.72
N LEU A 147 -7.66 1.90 -3.37
CA LEU A 147 -8.53 2.59 -4.33
C LEU A 147 -8.57 4.08 -4.04
N LEU A 148 -8.49 4.90 -5.08
CA LEU A 148 -8.80 6.32 -5.02
C LEU A 148 -10.17 6.58 -5.65
N VAL A 149 -10.97 7.36 -4.94
CA VAL A 149 -12.34 7.72 -5.31
C VAL A 149 -12.47 9.24 -5.30
N ALA A 150 -13.15 9.78 -6.30
CA ALA A 150 -13.44 11.21 -6.36
C ALA A 150 -14.31 11.63 -5.16
N MET A 151 -13.81 12.55 -4.32
CA MET A 151 -14.53 13.10 -3.16
C MET A 151 -15.57 14.15 -3.57
N ARG A 152 -15.41 14.74 -4.74
CA ARG A 152 -16.29 15.71 -5.38
C ARG A 152 -16.22 15.54 -6.90
N ASP A 153 -17.08 16.27 -7.61
CA ASP A 153 -16.96 16.34 -9.07
C ASP A 153 -15.60 16.94 -9.47
N ILE A 154 -14.97 16.33 -10.47
CA ILE A 154 -13.68 16.74 -11.03
C ILE A 154 -13.91 17.20 -12.47
N ALA A 155 -13.58 18.44 -12.76
CA ALA A 155 -13.78 19.04 -14.08
C ALA A 155 -12.68 18.59 -15.07
N VAL A 156 -13.01 18.64 -16.37
CA VAL A 156 -12.02 18.43 -17.44
C VAL A 156 -10.85 19.41 -17.29
N GLY A 157 -9.64 18.86 -17.37
CA GLY A 157 -8.39 19.61 -17.20
C GLY A 157 -7.91 19.75 -15.76
N GLU A 158 -8.72 19.38 -14.77
CA GLU A 158 -8.33 19.38 -13.37
C GLU A 158 -7.37 18.22 -13.06
N GLU A 159 -6.35 18.47 -12.25
CA GLU A 159 -5.43 17.44 -11.78
C GLU A 159 -6.12 16.59 -10.70
N ILE A 160 -6.03 15.27 -10.83
CA ILE A 160 -6.50 14.32 -9.81
C ILE A 160 -5.41 14.21 -8.75
N THR A 161 -5.76 14.54 -7.52
CA THR A 161 -4.82 14.56 -6.40
C THR A 161 -5.43 13.94 -5.15
N PHE A 162 -4.58 13.40 -4.27
CA PHE A 162 -5.01 12.97 -2.93
C PHE A 162 -4.02 13.43 -1.86
N ASP A 163 -4.43 13.44 -0.61
CA ASP A 163 -3.52 13.77 0.48
C ASP A 163 -2.81 12.50 0.97
N TYR A 164 -1.50 12.49 0.94
CA TYR A 164 -0.69 11.32 1.34
C TYR A 164 -0.85 10.99 2.83
N ALA A 165 -1.27 11.95 3.66
CA ALA A 165 -1.66 11.68 5.04
C ALA A 165 -2.75 10.60 5.19
N MET A 166 -3.54 10.32 4.14
CA MET A 166 -4.58 9.28 4.16
C MET A 166 -4.02 7.86 4.19
N CYS A 167 -2.77 7.66 3.74
CA CYS A 167 -2.17 6.32 3.66
C CYS A 167 -0.75 6.23 4.21
N ASP A 168 0.01 7.32 4.29
CA ASP A 168 1.43 7.25 4.62
C ASP A 168 1.72 7.65 6.07
N ALA A 169 2.59 6.87 6.72
CA ALA A 169 3.13 7.13 8.03
C ALA A 169 4.66 6.87 8.07
N SER A 170 5.32 7.04 6.94
CA SER A 170 6.75 6.78 6.74
C SER A 170 7.55 8.07 6.90
N ASP A 171 8.68 8.00 7.59
CA ASP A 171 9.53 9.17 7.83
C ASP A 171 10.37 9.56 6.59
N TYR A 172 10.45 8.71 5.57
CA TYR A 172 11.28 8.95 4.38
C TYR A 172 10.60 9.74 3.27
N ASP A 173 9.27 9.94 3.36
CA ASP A 173 8.47 10.66 2.35
C ASP A 173 8.24 12.14 2.69
N GLU A 174 9.08 12.72 3.57
CA GLU A 174 8.99 14.14 3.90
C GLU A 174 9.47 15.00 2.73
N PHE A 175 8.63 15.95 2.31
CA PHE A 175 8.95 16.86 1.22
C PHE A 175 8.27 18.23 1.31
N SER A 176 8.86 19.22 0.61
CA SER A 176 8.25 20.53 0.45
C SER A 176 7.07 20.47 -0.52
N CYS A 177 5.89 20.84 -0.04
CA CYS A 177 4.67 20.76 -0.83
C CYS A 177 4.55 21.92 -1.84
N MET A 178 4.29 21.58 -3.08
CA MET A 178 4.09 22.52 -4.19
C MET A 178 2.64 22.49 -4.72
N CYS A 179 1.64 22.13 -3.88
CA CYS A 179 0.27 22.00 -4.35
C CYS A 179 -0.40 23.34 -4.71
N GLY A 180 0.16 24.47 -4.25
CA GLY A 180 -0.37 25.82 -4.54
C GLY A 180 -1.69 26.16 -3.86
N GLN A 181 -2.21 25.31 -2.99
CA GLN A 181 -3.49 25.55 -2.32
C GLN A 181 -3.36 26.60 -1.21
N PRO A 182 -4.39 27.42 -0.95
CA PRO A 182 -4.38 28.40 0.15
C PRO A 182 -4.14 27.76 1.52
N THR A 183 -4.55 26.50 1.69
CA THR A 183 -4.40 25.69 2.92
C THR A 183 -3.18 24.80 2.90
N CYS A 184 -2.18 25.09 2.02
CA CYS A 184 -0.98 24.28 1.89
C CYS A 184 -0.19 24.21 3.20
N ARG A 185 0.15 23.01 3.64
CA ARG A 185 0.95 22.75 4.86
C ARG A 185 2.43 23.12 4.69
N GLN A 186 2.88 23.41 3.48
CA GLN A 186 4.26 23.71 3.07
C GLN A 186 5.19 22.51 3.16
N ILE A 187 5.08 21.68 4.18
CA ILE A 187 5.84 20.44 4.37
C ILE A 187 4.84 19.32 4.58
N VAL A 188 5.01 18.22 3.87
CA VAL A 188 4.28 16.96 4.06
C VAL A 188 5.19 15.99 4.79
N THR A 189 4.66 15.33 5.80
CA THR A 189 5.43 14.41 6.66
C THR A 189 4.68 13.11 6.91
N GLY A 190 5.39 12.06 7.25
CA GLY A 190 4.80 10.80 7.71
C GLY A 190 4.09 10.89 9.07
N ALA A 191 4.04 12.06 9.70
CA ALA A 191 3.31 12.29 10.94
C ALA A 191 1.97 13.03 10.74
N ASP A 192 1.68 13.51 9.53
CA ASP A 192 0.52 14.35 9.21
C ASP A 192 -0.82 13.68 9.58
N TRP A 193 -0.92 12.36 9.47
CA TRP A 193 -2.11 11.59 9.87
C TRP A 193 -2.51 11.78 11.35
N ARG A 194 -1.60 12.30 12.20
CA ARG A 194 -1.85 12.56 13.63
C ARG A 194 -2.52 13.90 13.88
N ASP A 195 -2.55 14.80 12.88
CA ASP A 195 -3.18 16.11 13.00
C ASP A 195 -4.71 15.95 13.12
N PRO A 196 -5.33 16.34 14.23
CA PRO A 196 -6.78 16.23 14.41
C PRO A 196 -7.57 17.04 13.39
N VAL A 197 -7.01 18.10 12.82
CA VAL A 197 -7.65 18.86 11.72
C VAL A 197 -7.75 18.01 10.47
N LEU A 198 -6.68 17.30 10.12
CA LEU A 198 -6.67 16.39 8.98
C LEU A 198 -7.54 15.15 9.23
N GLN A 199 -7.54 14.62 10.48
CA GLN A 199 -8.42 13.52 10.85
C GLN A 199 -9.89 13.89 10.66
N ALA A 200 -10.30 15.08 11.09
CA ALA A 200 -11.67 15.58 10.89
C ALA A 200 -11.98 15.85 9.40
N LYS A 201 -11.01 16.40 8.65
CA LYS A 201 -11.16 16.71 7.22
C LYS A 201 -11.34 15.44 6.38
N TYR A 202 -10.62 14.38 6.71
CA TYR A 202 -10.54 13.15 5.93
C TYR A 202 -11.19 11.95 6.62
N ASP A 203 -12.17 12.20 7.50
CA ASP A 203 -12.93 11.12 8.13
C ASP A 203 -13.55 10.20 7.06
N GLY A 204 -13.31 8.89 7.21
CA GLY A 204 -13.73 7.87 6.24
C GLY A 204 -12.81 7.68 5.02
N TRP A 205 -11.73 8.49 4.87
CA TRP A 205 -10.80 8.42 3.74
C TRP A 205 -9.40 7.93 4.12
N PHE A 206 -9.14 7.65 5.38
CA PHE A 206 -7.88 7.05 5.82
C PHE A 206 -7.84 5.55 5.51
N SER A 207 -6.63 5.05 5.23
CA SER A 207 -6.39 3.62 5.10
C SER A 207 -6.79 2.86 6.38
N PRO A 208 -7.17 1.57 6.29
CA PRO A 208 -7.61 0.79 7.45
C PRO A 208 -6.57 0.72 8.56
N TYR A 209 -5.26 0.68 8.24
CA TYR A 209 -4.23 0.63 9.26
C TYR A 209 -4.08 1.98 9.98
N LEU A 210 -4.18 3.12 9.26
CA LEU A 210 -4.16 4.44 9.89
C LEU A 210 -5.40 4.68 10.76
N ASN A 211 -6.58 4.24 10.31
CA ASN A 211 -7.79 4.30 11.14
C ASN A 211 -7.59 3.56 12.49
N LYS A 212 -6.93 2.40 12.49
CA LYS A 212 -6.58 1.69 13.74
C LYS A 212 -5.62 2.51 14.61
N ARG A 213 -4.62 3.15 14.00
CA ARG A 213 -3.66 4.01 14.72
C ARG A 213 -4.33 5.25 15.29
N ILE A 214 -5.18 5.92 14.52
CA ILE A 214 -5.95 7.10 14.96
C ILE A 214 -6.83 6.73 16.15
N ALA A 215 -7.56 5.61 16.07
CA ALA A 215 -8.41 5.13 17.15
C ALA A 215 -7.63 4.75 18.44
N ALA A 216 -6.34 4.46 18.32
CA ALA A 216 -5.47 4.13 19.45
C ALA A 216 -4.77 5.36 20.07
N LEU A 217 -4.92 6.56 19.47
CA LEU A 217 -4.38 7.79 20.05
C LEU A 217 -5.07 8.11 21.38
N PRO A 218 -4.34 8.67 22.36
CA PRO A 218 -4.96 9.15 23.60
C PRO A 218 -6.04 10.18 23.28
N THR A 219 -7.21 10.01 23.87
CA THR A 219 -8.27 11.03 23.81
C THR A 219 -7.75 12.30 24.53
N MET A 220 -7.67 13.41 23.82
CA MET A 220 -7.31 14.71 24.41
C MET A 220 -8.46 15.26 25.25
#